data_0d8819f082c14b64f3ba7411c0956989
#
_entry.id   0d8819f082c14b64f3ba7411c0956989
#
_cell.length_a   1.000
_cell.length_b   1.000
_cell.length_c   1.000
_cell.angle_alpha   90.00
_cell.angle_beta   90.00
_cell.angle_gamma   90.00
#
_symmetry.space_group_name_H-M   'P 1'
#
loop_
_entity.id
_entity.type
_entity.pdbx_description
1 polymer ?
#
loop_
_entity_poly.entity_id
_entity_poly.type
_entity_poly.pdbx_seq_one_letter_code
_entity_poly.pdbx_strand_id
1 'polypeptide(L)'
;MLEISKKTNLLEQDTYKYQLQDIPDPNLYRDIYSYEDVPRIPFNHRRVPINMPREIWITDTTFRDGQQSMEPYTVEQIVELYKLLSRLGGPKGIIRQTEFFVYSKKDREAIARCQDLGLKFPEITTWIRANKEDFKLVHDLGIAETGILVSSSDYHIFKKLKMSRAEAMKTYLSAVYDAFEAGIRLRKRTDRTRQFFV
;
A
#
# COMPACT_ATOMS: atom_id res chain seq x y z
N MET A 1 27.91 -18.67 -13.82
CA MET A 1 28.08 -18.21 -15.23
C MET A 1 26.77 -18.48 -15.96
N LEU A 2 26.35 -17.65 -16.89
CA LEU A 2 25.15 -17.91 -17.69
C LEU A 2 25.58 -18.74 -18.93
N GLU A 3 24.97 -19.89 -19.11
CA GLU A 3 25.27 -20.79 -20.24
C GLU A 3 23.98 -21.23 -20.93
N ILE A 4 24.06 -21.45 -22.23
CA ILE A 4 22.94 -22.02 -22.99
C ILE A 4 22.96 -23.53 -22.83
N SER A 5 21.92 -24.05 -22.18
CA SER A 5 21.74 -25.49 -22.01
C SER A 5 21.50 -26.13 -23.37
N LYS A 6 22.37 -27.09 -23.77
CA LYS A 6 22.21 -27.85 -24.99
C LYS A 6 20.97 -28.75 -24.99
N LYS A 7 20.42 -29.05 -23.82
CA LYS A 7 19.27 -29.94 -23.66
C LYS A 7 17.93 -29.19 -23.82
N THR A 8 17.84 -27.97 -23.27
CA THR A 8 16.61 -27.20 -23.26
C THR A 8 16.63 -26.03 -24.25
N ASN A 9 17.79 -25.69 -24.78
CA ASN A 9 18.07 -24.50 -25.59
C ASN A 9 17.66 -23.17 -24.86
N LEU A 10 17.66 -23.20 -23.54
CA LEU A 10 17.39 -22.05 -22.71
C LEU A 10 18.66 -21.56 -22.03
N LEU A 11 18.67 -20.28 -21.67
CA LEU A 11 19.71 -19.69 -20.85
C LEU A 11 19.54 -20.19 -19.42
N GLU A 12 20.48 -20.98 -18.94
CA GLU A 12 20.48 -21.51 -17.58
C GLU A 12 21.63 -20.88 -16.80
N GLN A 13 21.40 -20.66 -15.55
CA GLN A 13 22.41 -20.21 -14.59
C GLN A 13 22.76 -21.36 -13.67
N ASP A 14 24.04 -21.57 -13.45
CA ASP A 14 24.49 -22.51 -12.42
C ASP A 14 23.84 -22.20 -11.10
N THR A 15 23.36 -23.24 -10.43
CA THR A 15 22.77 -23.10 -9.11
C THR A 15 23.87 -22.65 -8.14
N TYR A 16 23.90 -21.37 -7.83
CA TYR A 16 24.82 -20.85 -6.83
C TYR A 16 24.38 -21.33 -5.45
N LYS A 17 25.16 -22.21 -4.85
CA LYS A 17 24.95 -22.55 -3.44
C LYS A 17 25.52 -21.43 -2.59
N TYR A 18 24.66 -20.54 -2.16
CA TYR A 18 25.02 -19.48 -1.24
C TYR A 18 25.47 -20.10 0.09
N GLN A 19 26.72 -19.88 0.46
CA GLN A 19 27.20 -20.20 1.80
C GLN A 19 27.01 -18.94 2.66
N LEU A 20 26.14 -19.03 3.63
CA LEU A 20 25.96 -17.98 4.61
C LEU A 20 27.28 -17.87 5.41
N GLN A 21 27.96 -16.75 5.27
CA GLN A 21 29.11 -16.41 6.10
C GLN A 21 28.65 -15.43 7.15
N ASP A 22 28.97 -15.74 8.40
CA ASP A 22 28.74 -14.83 9.49
C ASP A 22 29.81 -13.74 9.45
N ILE A 23 29.38 -12.50 9.30
CA ILE A 23 30.28 -11.33 9.21
C ILE A 23 30.11 -10.56 10.52
N PRO A 24 31.14 -10.52 11.39
CA PRO A 24 31.05 -9.85 12.69
C PRO A 24 30.87 -8.33 12.58
N ASP A 25 31.31 -7.74 11.48
CA ASP A 25 31.16 -6.30 11.22
C ASP A 25 30.72 -6.08 9.75
N PRO A 26 29.41 -6.09 9.48
CA PRO A 26 28.89 -5.92 8.13
C PRO A 26 29.15 -4.50 7.63
N ASN A 27 29.61 -4.38 6.37
CA ASN A 27 29.65 -3.09 5.73
C ASN A 27 28.23 -2.58 5.48
N LEU A 28 27.83 -1.57 6.21
CA LEU A 28 26.51 -0.94 6.09
C LEU A 28 26.47 0.17 5.02
N TYR A 29 27.60 0.42 4.32
CA TYR A 29 27.72 1.43 3.27
C TYR A 29 27.26 2.83 3.71
N ARG A 30 27.50 3.19 4.99
CA ARG A 30 27.07 4.48 5.56
C ARG A 30 27.80 5.68 4.96
N ASP A 31 28.96 5.45 4.39
CA ASP A 31 29.73 6.41 3.61
C ASP A 31 29.10 6.75 2.25
N ILE A 32 28.35 5.79 1.68
CA ILE A 32 27.64 5.94 0.41
C ILE A 32 26.17 6.31 0.64
N TYR A 33 25.51 5.62 1.60
CA TYR A 33 24.11 5.83 1.94
C TYR A 33 24.00 6.48 3.31
N SER A 34 23.61 7.75 3.36
CA SER A 34 23.33 8.42 4.62
C SER A 34 22.06 7.86 5.25
N TYR A 35 22.16 7.40 6.50
CA TYR A 35 21.00 6.99 7.28
C TYR A 35 20.36 8.16 8.04
N GLU A 36 21.04 9.29 8.07
CA GLU A 36 20.56 10.51 8.74
C GLU A 36 19.75 11.39 7.82
N ASP A 37 19.97 11.27 6.50
CA ASP A 37 19.24 12.02 5.49
C ASP A 37 18.30 11.11 4.70
N VAL A 38 17.05 11.53 4.56
CA VAL A 38 16.12 10.86 3.67
C VAL A 38 16.59 11.02 2.22
N PRO A 39 16.69 9.92 1.43
CA PRO A 39 17.11 10.00 0.05
C PRO A 39 16.25 10.99 -0.75
N ARG A 40 16.90 11.90 -1.47
CA ARG A 40 16.21 12.89 -2.31
C ARG A 40 16.16 12.37 -3.74
N ILE A 41 14.97 12.02 -4.18
CA ILE A 41 14.74 11.56 -5.55
C ILE A 41 14.58 12.80 -6.45
N PRO A 42 15.35 12.92 -7.55
CA PRO A 42 15.12 13.96 -8.52
C PRO A 42 13.81 13.70 -9.27
N PHE A 43 12.95 14.69 -9.34
CA PHE A 43 11.75 14.69 -10.15
C PHE A 43 11.87 15.76 -11.24
N ASN A 44 11.73 15.36 -12.51
CA ASN A 44 11.99 16.24 -13.66
C ASN A 44 13.36 16.97 -13.58
N HIS A 45 14.42 16.23 -13.27
CA HIS A 45 15.80 16.73 -13.09
C HIS A 45 15.96 17.75 -11.96
N ARG A 46 14.98 17.93 -11.10
CA ARG A 46 15.04 18.83 -9.94
C ARG A 46 14.91 18.02 -8.64
N ARG A 47 15.75 18.34 -7.66
CA ARG A 47 15.57 17.79 -6.31
C ARG A 47 14.37 18.48 -5.66
N VAL A 48 13.39 17.64 -5.25
CA VAL A 48 12.23 18.14 -4.51
C VAL A 48 12.62 18.31 -3.04
N PRO A 49 12.41 19.50 -2.44
CA PRO A 49 12.67 19.68 -1.02
C PRO A 49 11.79 18.72 -0.19
N ILE A 50 12.38 18.08 0.80
CA ILE A 50 11.66 17.24 1.75
C ILE A 50 11.20 18.13 2.89
N ASN A 51 9.88 18.33 3.00
CA ASN A 51 9.28 18.95 4.17
C ASN A 51 8.82 17.84 5.10
N MET A 52 9.59 17.53 6.11
CA MET A 52 9.20 16.54 7.13
C MET A 52 7.98 17.06 7.88
N PRO A 53 6.95 16.22 8.09
CA PRO A 53 5.82 16.57 8.94
C PRO A 53 6.27 16.68 10.40
N ARG A 54 5.56 17.47 11.20
CA ARG A 54 5.82 17.56 12.65
C ARG A 54 5.52 16.25 13.38
N GLU A 55 4.56 15.51 12.89
CA GLU A 55 4.16 14.19 13.41
C GLU A 55 4.24 13.16 12.29
N ILE A 56 4.85 12.02 12.59
CA ILE A 56 4.89 10.87 11.69
C ILE A 56 3.71 9.98 12.05
N TRP A 57 2.89 9.65 11.05
CA TRP A 57 1.80 8.70 11.17
C TRP A 57 2.11 7.48 10.33
N ILE A 58 1.74 6.33 10.87
CA ILE A 58 1.93 5.02 10.24
C ILE A 58 0.57 4.56 9.71
N THR A 59 0.55 4.11 8.46
CA THR A 59 -0.53 3.30 7.92
C THR A 59 -0.08 1.85 7.90
N ASP A 60 -0.79 1.00 8.60
CA ASP A 60 -0.56 -0.43 8.62
C ASP A 60 -1.26 -1.09 7.44
N THR A 61 -0.61 -2.06 6.80
CA THR A 61 -1.14 -2.80 5.64
C THR A 61 -1.23 -4.30 5.89
N THR A 62 -1.14 -4.73 7.14
CA THR A 62 -1.13 -6.15 7.53
C THR A 62 -2.35 -6.90 6.99
N PHE A 63 -3.54 -6.29 7.08
CA PHE A 63 -4.79 -6.95 6.66
C PHE A 63 -5.06 -6.86 5.16
N ARG A 64 -4.21 -6.16 4.41
CA ARG A 64 -4.25 -6.10 2.95
C ARG A 64 -3.01 -6.76 2.33
N ASP A 65 -1.90 -6.07 2.28
CA ASP A 65 -0.67 -6.60 1.65
C ASP A 65 -0.06 -7.74 2.44
N GLY A 66 -0.09 -7.68 3.75
CA GLY A 66 0.45 -8.73 4.61
C GLY A 66 -0.20 -10.09 4.37
N GLN A 67 -1.48 -10.13 4.02
CA GLN A 67 -2.18 -11.38 3.74
C GLN A 67 -1.91 -11.96 2.32
N GLN A 68 -1.21 -11.24 1.45
CA GLN A 68 -0.96 -11.72 0.08
C GLN A 68 0.14 -12.76 -0.01
N SER A 69 1.03 -12.82 0.98
CA SER A 69 2.18 -13.71 1.00
C SER A 69 2.04 -14.90 1.96
N MET A 70 0.90 -15.04 2.60
CA MET A 70 0.65 -16.07 3.60
C MET A 70 -0.81 -16.53 3.57
N GLU A 71 -1.14 -17.55 4.36
CA GLU A 71 -2.52 -17.94 4.58
C GLU A 71 -3.30 -16.77 5.22
N PRO A 72 -4.45 -16.38 4.64
CA PRO A 72 -5.22 -15.26 5.16
C PRO A 72 -5.69 -15.48 6.60
N TYR A 73 -5.58 -14.48 7.44
CA TYR A 73 -6.04 -14.50 8.81
C TYR A 73 -7.53 -14.86 8.94
N THR A 74 -7.90 -15.51 10.02
CA THR A 74 -9.31 -15.66 10.41
C THR A 74 -9.87 -14.30 10.90
N VAL A 75 -11.19 -14.20 10.99
CA VAL A 75 -11.84 -12.99 11.52
C VAL A 75 -11.39 -12.69 12.95
N GLU A 76 -11.28 -13.74 13.78
CA GLU A 76 -10.83 -13.63 15.17
C GLU A 76 -9.41 -13.10 15.27
N GLN A 77 -8.51 -13.62 14.44
CA GLN A 77 -7.11 -13.16 14.39
C GLN A 77 -7.04 -11.70 13.96
N ILE A 78 -7.82 -11.30 12.95
CA ILE A 78 -7.87 -9.88 12.50
C ILE A 78 -8.32 -8.98 13.65
N VAL A 79 -9.38 -9.35 14.35
CA VAL A 79 -9.92 -8.56 15.48
C VAL A 79 -8.88 -8.41 16.60
N GLU A 80 -8.19 -9.48 16.96
CA GLU A 80 -7.15 -9.44 18.00
C GLU A 80 -5.93 -8.61 17.56
N LEU A 81 -5.47 -8.78 16.33
CA LEU A 81 -4.38 -7.96 15.78
C LEU A 81 -4.78 -6.49 15.71
N TYR A 82 -6.02 -6.16 15.34
CA TYR A 82 -6.51 -4.79 15.32
C TYR A 82 -6.47 -4.14 16.70
N LYS A 83 -6.85 -4.85 17.77
CA LYS A 83 -6.71 -4.39 19.15
C LYS A 83 -5.24 -4.15 19.52
N LEU A 84 -4.34 -5.05 19.10
CA LEU A 84 -2.91 -4.91 19.36
C LEU A 84 -2.33 -3.70 18.63
N LEU A 85 -2.71 -3.47 17.36
CA LEU A 85 -2.31 -2.27 16.60
C LEU A 85 -2.79 -0.98 17.29
N SER A 86 -4.00 -0.96 17.82
CA SER A 86 -4.51 0.17 18.59
C SER A 86 -3.67 0.45 19.84
N ARG A 87 -3.33 -0.59 20.59
CA ARG A 87 -2.47 -0.49 21.78
C ARG A 87 -1.05 -0.05 21.42
N LEU A 88 -0.46 -0.62 20.36
CA LEU A 88 0.87 -0.28 19.86
C LEU A 88 0.94 1.18 19.40
N GLY A 89 -0.11 1.68 18.73
CA GLY A 89 -0.21 3.08 18.30
C GLY A 89 -0.32 4.07 19.46
N GLY A 90 -0.70 3.60 20.63
CA GLY A 90 -0.83 4.39 21.84
C GLY A 90 -1.94 5.44 21.78
N PRO A 91 -2.07 6.28 22.82
CA PRO A 91 -3.19 7.21 22.96
C PRO A 91 -3.22 8.33 21.89
N LYS A 92 -2.07 8.62 21.29
CA LYS A 92 -1.96 9.59 20.19
C LYS A 92 -2.30 8.99 18.83
N GLY A 93 -2.41 7.66 18.74
CA GLY A 93 -2.68 6.95 17.50
C GLY A 93 -1.58 7.16 16.45
N ILE A 94 -0.33 6.81 16.79
CA ILE A 94 0.78 6.87 15.82
C ILE A 94 0.49 5.93 14.65
N ILE A 95 -0.06 4.72 14.90
CA ILE A 95 -0.68 3.91 13.87
C ILE A 95 -2.04 4.55 13.60
N ARG A 96 -2.08 5.37 12.54
CA ARG A 96 -3.24 6.21 12.26
C ARG A 96 -4.32 5.45 11.52
N GLN A 97 -3.93 4.60 10.60
CA GLN A 97 -4.82 3.85 9.73
C GLN A 97 -4.36 2.42 9.57
N THR A 98 -5.28 1.52 9.29
CA THR A 98 -5.00 0.16 8.82
C THR A 98 -5.87 -0.17 7.62
N GLU A 99 -5.27 -0.83 6.63
CA GLU A 99 -5.90 -1.12 5.34
C GLU A 99 -6.47 -2.52 5.31
N PHE A 100 -7.71 -2.63 4.85
CA PHE A 100 -8.43 -3.89 4.70
C PHE A 100 -8.77 -4.20 3.24
N PHE A 101 -8.87 -5.49 2.91
CA PHE A 101 -9.66 -5.92 1.77
C PHE A 101 -11.16 -5.86 2.10
N VAL A 102 -11.99 -5.71 1.06
CA VAL A 102 -13.46 -5.55 1.20
C VAL A 102 -14.26 -6.56 0.37
N TYR A 103 -13.60 -7.38 -0.42
CA TYR A 103 -14.26 -8.15 -1.46
C TYR A 103 -14.90 -9.44 -0.96
N SER A 104 -14.33 -10.11 0.04
CA SER A 104 -14.87 -11.35 0.58
C SER A 104 -15.88 -11.10 1.72
N LYS A 105 -16.74 -12.08 2.00
CA LYS A 105 -17.64 -12.04 3.16
C LYS A 105 -16.85 -11.96 4.46
N LYS A 106 -15.74 -12.70 4.54
CA LYS A 106 -14.83 -12.71 5.68
C LYS A 106 -14.27 -11.32 5.96
N ASP A 107 -13.79 -10.62 4.92
CA ASP A 107 -13.21 -9.28 5.08
C ASP A 107 -14.24 -8.29 5.62
N ARG A 108 -15.46 -8.32 5.09
CA ARG A 108 -16.55 -7.45 5.54
C ARG A 108 -16.99 -7.74 6.97
N GLU A 109 -17.03 -9.02 7.35
CA GLU A 109 -17.31 -9.41 8.73
C GLU A 109 -16.21 -8.92 9.68
N ALA A 110 -14.93 -9.08 9.30
CA ALA A 110 -13.81 -8.60 10.09
C ALA A 110 -13.86 -7.08 10.27
N ILE A 111 -14.17 -6.32 9.22
CA ILE A 111 -14.36 -4.88 9.29
C ILE A 111 -15.47 -4.52 10.27
N ALA A 112 -16.65 -5.12 10.14
CA ALA A 112 -17.79 -4.85 11.04
C ALA A 112 -17.42 -5.10 12.50
N ARG A 113 -16.80 -6.25 12.80
CA ARG A 113 -16.37 -6.59 14.16
C ARG A 113 -15.29 -5.66 14.71
N CYS A 114 -14.38 -5.17 13.85
CA CYS A 114 -13.40 -4.17 14.25
C CYS A 114 -14.04 -2.80 14.52
N GLN A 115 -15.03 -2.40 13.73
CA GLN A 115 -15.79 -1.17 13.94
C GLN A 115 -16.59 -1.21 15.25
N ASP A 116 -17.20 -2.35 15.58
CA ASP A 116 -17.97 -2.57 16.82
C ASP A 116 -17.12 -2.39 18.10
N LEU A 117 -15.80 -2.49 17.99
CA LEU A 117 -14.91 -2.20 19.12
C LEU A 117 -14.87 -0.74 19.51
N GLY A 118 -15.33 0.16 18.66
CA GLY A 118 -15.37 1.61 18.92
C GLY A 118 -14.01 2.26 19.16
N LEU A 119 -12.92 1.64 18.68
CA LEU A 119 -11.56 2.15 18.85
C LEU A 119 -11.36 3.39 17.97
N LYS A 120 -10.78 4.44 18.52
CA LYS A 120 -10.50 5.67 17.79
C LYS A 120 -9.40 5.46 16.73
N PHE A 121 -8.39 4.67 17.06
CA PHE A 121 -7.26 4.38 16.19
C PHE A 121 -6.86 2.91 16.29
N PRO A 122 -6.33 2.32 15.18
CA PRO A 122 -6.25 2.90 13.84
C PRO A 122 -7.63 3.06 13.19
N GLU A 123 -7.79 4.08 12.34
CA GLU A 123 -8.96 4.21 11.47
C GLU A 123 -8.92 3.12 10.40
N ILE A 124 -10.07 2.52 10.13
CA ILE A 124 -10.19 1.52 9.06
C ILE A 124 -10.24 2.23 7.73
N THR A 125 -9.35 1.85 6.84
CA THR A 125 -9.33 2.28 5.45
C THR A 125 -9.21 1.08 4.51
N THR A 126 -9.35 1.29 3.23
CA THR A 126 -9.35 0.23 2.22
C THR A 126 -8.54 0.62 1.01
N TRP A 127 -8.25 -0.37 0.16
CA TRP A 127 -7.74 -0.14 -1.19
C TRP A 127 -8.65 -0.84 -2.17
N ILE A 128 -9.15 -0.07 -3.12
CA ILE A 128 -10.13 -0.54 -4.10
C ILE A 128 -9.74 -0.11 -5.51
N ARG A 129 -10.40 -0.71 -6.49
CA ARG A 129 -10.31 -0.30 -7.88
C ARG A 129 -11.09 0.99 -8.09
N ALA A 130 -10.71 1.76 -9.07
CA ALA A 130 -11.36 3.02 -9.42
C ALA A 130 -12.64 2.76 -10.22
N ASN A 131 -13.70 2.24 -9.59
CA ASN A 131 -15.02 2.03 -10.21
C ASN A 131 -16.16 2.27 -9.21
N LYS A 132 -17.38 2.51 -9.72
CA LYS A 132 -18.55 2.87 -8.92
C LYS A 132 -19.02 1.79 -7.98
N GLU A 133 -18.91 0.53 -8.38
CA GLU A 133 -19.34 -0.62 -7.57
C GLU A 133 -18.48 -0.74 -6.31
N ASP A 134 -17.17 -0.55 -6.45
CA ASP A 134 -16.26 -0.61 -5.32
C ASP A 134 -16.46 0.60 -4.39
N PHE A 135 -16.75 1.80 -4.92
CA PHE A 135 -17.11 2.96 -4.08
C PHE A 135 -18.38 2.70 -3.28
N LYS A 136 -19.42 2.16 -3.94
CA LYS A 136 -20.64 1.79 -3.24
C LYS A 136 -20.37 0.80 -2.11
N LEU A 137 -19.54 -0.22 -2.36
CA LEU A 137 -19.16 -1.22 -1.36
C LEU A 137 -18.49 -0.58 -0.13
N VAL A 138 -17.58 0.37 -0.34
CA VAL A 138 -16.89 1.09 0.74
C VAL A 138 -17.88 1.95 1.54
N HIS A 139 -18.78 2.64 0.84
CA HIS A 139 -19.83 3.45 1.47
C HIS A 139 -20.78 2.59 2.31
N ASP A 140 -21.23 1.44 1.78
CA ASP A 140 -22.15 0.52 2.47
C ASP A 140 -21.51 -0.09 3.75
N LEU A 141 -20.17 -0.16 3.80
CA LEU A 141 -19.42 -0.57 4.99
C LEU A 141 -19.18 0.58 6.00
N GLY A 142 -19.68 1.78 5.74
CA GLY A 142 -19.49 2.93 6.61
C GLY A 142 -18.04 3.43 6.69
N ILE A 143 -17.19 3.08 5.70
CA ILE A 143 -15.81 3.51 5.66
C ILE A 143 -15.73 4.87 4.98
N ALA A 144 -15.15 5.84 5.69
CA ALA A 144 -15.13 7.23 5.25
C ALA A 144 -14.01 7.57 4.26
N GLU A 145 -12.95 6.75 4.23
CA GLU A 145 -11.76 7.02 3.42
C GLU A 145 -11.22 5.74 2.78
N THR A 146 -10.83 5.84 1.52
CA THR A 146 -10.22 4.72 0.76
C THR A 146 -9.08 5.17 -0.12
N GLY A 147 -8.14 4.27 -0.36
CA GLY A 147 -7.16 4.40 -1.43
C GLY A 147 -7.73 3.86 -2.75
N ILE A 148 -7.33 4.48 -3.85
CA ILE A 148 -7.69 4.03 -5.20
C ILE A 148 -6.42 3.58 -5.91
N LEU A 149 -6.46 2.40 -6.51
CA LEU A 149 -5.38 1.88 -7.32
C LEU A 149 -5.64 2.19 -8.79
N VAL A 150 -4.72 2.92 -9.41
CA VAL A 150 -4.71 3.17 -10.85
C VAL A 150 -3.32 2.87 -11.43
N SER A 151 -3.30 2.39 -12.67
CA SER A 151 -2.07 2.09 -13.38
C SER A 151 -1.56 3.32 -14.11
N SER A 152 -0.33 3.75 -13.85
CA SER A 152 0.25 4.97 -14.45
C SER A 152 1.38 4.71 -15.44
N SER A 153 1.89 3.48 -15.53
CA SER A 153 2.93 3.15 -16.50
C SER A 153 2.36 2.98 -17.91
N ASP A 154 3.11 3.41 -18.91
CA ASP A 154 2.73 3.24 -20.32
C ASP A 154 2.45 1.79 -20.66
N TYR A 155 3.25 0.85 -20.15
CA TYR A 155 3.03 -0.56 -20.38
C TYR A 155 1.62 -0.99 -19.93
N HIS A 156 1.19 -0.60 -18.74
CA HIS A 156 -0.14 -0.94 -18.24
C HIS A 156 -1.24 -0.20 -19.01
N ILE A 157 -1.05 1.08 -19.29
CA ILE A 157 -2.04 1.89 -20.02
C ILE A 157 -2.29 1.29 -21.42
N PHE A 158 -1.20 1.08 -22.20
CA PHE A 158 -1.34 0.63 -23.59
C PHE A 158 -1.59 -0.87 -23.72
N LYS A 159 -0.92 -1.72 -22.91
CA LYS A 159 -0.98 -3.18 -23.06
C LYS A 159 -2.09 -3.83 -22.24
N LYS A 160 -2.29 -3.38 -21.01
CA LYS A 160 -3.28 -3.96 -20.09
C LYS A 160 -4.65 -3.30 -20.25
N LEU A 161 -4.70 -1.96 -20.19
CA LEU A 161 -5.94 -1.21 -20.26
C LEU A 161 -6.38 -0.93 -21.70
N LYS A 162 -5.48 -1.04 -22.67
CA LYS A 162 -5.71 -0.76 -24.09
C LYS A 162 -6.28 0.64 -24.33
N MET A 163 -5.75 1.62 -23.63
CA MET A 163 -6.14 3.03 -23.65
C MET A 163 -4.98 3.89 -24.11
N SER A 164 -5.27 5.07 -24.61
CA SER A 164 -4.32 6.18 -24.74
C SER A 164 -4.11 6.84 -23.37
N ARG A 165 -3.03 7.62 -23.21
CA ARG A 165 -2.78 8.40 -21.98
C ARG A 165 -3.93 9.37 -21.68
N ALA A 166 -4.51 9.99 -22.72
CA ALA A 166 -5.63 10.91 -22.56
C ALA A 166 -6.89 10.21 -22.05
N GLU A 167 -7.21 9.04 -22.59
CA GLU A 167 -8.33 8.20 -22.11
C GLU A 167 -8.11 7.73 -20.68
N ALA A 168 -6.91 7.25 -20.35
CA ALA A 168 -6.58 6.86 -18.99
C ALA A 168 -6.74 8.03 -18.01
N MET A 169 -6.23 9.22 -18.35
CA MET A 169 -6.37 10.41 -17.52
C MET A 169 -7.86 10.77 -17.32
N LYS A 170 -8.65 10.75 -18.38
CA LYS A 170 -10.09 11.02 -18.30
C LYS A 170 -10.79 10.01 -17.38
N THR A 171 -10.46 8.72 -17.51
CA THR A 171 -11.02 7.65 -16.67
C THR A 171 -10.66 7.86 -15.20
N TYR A 172 -9.41 8.20 -14.90
CA TYR A 172 -8.98 8.41 -13.52
C TYR A 172 -9.62 9.64 -12.89
N LEU A 173 -9.77 10.74 -13.64
CA LEU A 173 -10.47 11.92 -13.16
C LEU A 173 -11.96 11.63 -12.93
N SER A 174 -12.62 10.87 -13.84
CA SER A 174 -14.01 10.45 -13.64
C SER A 174 -14.16 9.62 -12.34
N ALA A 175 -13.23 8.70 -12.07
CA ALA A 175 -13.27 7.92 -10.84
C ALA A 175 -13.13 8.78 -9.57
N VAL A 176 -12.36 9.87 -9.62
CA VAL A 176 -12.29 10.84 -8.51
C VAL A 176 -13.62 11.54 -8.28
N TYR A 177 -14.32 11.94 -9.35
CA TYR A 177 -15.66 12.54 -9.25
C TYR A 177 -16.68 11.55 -8.70
N ASP A 178 -16.65 10.28 -9.19
CA ASP A 178 -17.56 9.24 -8.73
C ASP A 178 -17.38 8.95 -7.22
N ALA A 179 -16.14 8.95 -6.73
CA ALA A 179 -15.86 8.79 -5.30
C ALA A 179 -16.38 9.98 -4.49
N PHE A 180 -16.21 11.20 -4.99
CA PHE A 180 -16.72 12.40 -4.35
C PHE A 180 -18.24 12.40 -4.26
N GLU A 181 -18.94 12.04 -5.34
CA GLU A 181 -20.40 11.88 -5.35
C GLU A 181 -20.89 10.80 -4.39
N ALA A 182 -20.12 9.72 -4.22
CA ALA A 182 -20.40 8.67 -3.24
C ALA A 182 -20.13 9.08 -1.78
N GLY A 183 -19.69 10.32 -1.53
CA GLY A 183 -19.37 10.81 -0.20
C GLY A 183 -18.09 10.21 0.41
N ILE A 184 -17.27 9.53 -0.39
CA ILE A 184 -16.06 8.89 0.05
C ILE A 184 -14.90 9.88 -0.06
N ARG A 185 -14.18 10.05 1.03
CA ARG A 185 -12.90 10.75 0.99
C ARG A 185 -11.87 9.85 0.34
N LEU A 186 -11.43 10.23 -0.85
CA LEU A 186 -10.20 9.68 -1.37
C LEU A 186 -9.06 10.14 -0.46
N ARG A 187 -8.15 9.24 -0.12
CA ARG A 187 -7.01 9.55 0.72
C ARG A 187 -6.36 10.82 0.20
N LYS A 188 -6.79 11.93 0.79
CA LYS A 188 -6.37 13.25 0.40
C LYS A 188 -5.04 13.50 1.05
N ARG A 189 -4.07 13.87 0.23
CA ARG A 189 -2.84 14.47 0.72
C ARG A 189 -3.21 15.71 1.52
N THR A 190 -3.25 15.59 2.85
CA THR A 190 -3.32 16.80 3.67
C THR A 190 -2.00 17.54 3.51
N ASP A 191 -2.01 18.86 3.53
CA ASP A 191 -0.83 19.74 3.35
C ASP A 191 0.32 19.45 4.34
N ARG A 192 0.14 18.48 5.22
CA ARG A 192 1.08 18.10 6.28
C ARG A 192 1.61 16.67 6.20
N THR A 193 1.06 15.80 5.34
CA THR A 193 1.53 14.42 5.18
C THR A 193 1.76 14.09 3.72
N ARG A 194 3.02 13.83 3.35
CA ARG A 194 3.39 13.31 2.03
C ARG A 194 3.49 11.79 2.13
N GLN A 195 2.47 11.08 1.69
CA GLN A 195 2.61 9.67 1.34
C GLN A 195 3.03 9.59 -0.12
N PHE A 196 4.16 8.96 -0.38
CA PHE A 196 4.58 8.60 -1.73
C PHE A 196 3.96 7.24 -2.03
N PHE A 197 3.24 7.18 -3.15
CA PHE A 197 2.83 5.92 -3.76
C PHE A 197 3.74 5.68 -4.97
N VAL A 198 4.42 4.56 -4.98
CA VAL A 198 5.13 4.02 -6.14
C VAL A 198 4.23 3.01 -6.84
#